data_53082af9c5439f94685bf55ef871a0a9
#
_entry.id   53082af9c5439f94685bf55ef871a0a9
#
_cell.length_a   1.000
_cell.length_b   1.000
_cell.length_c   1.000
_cell.angle_alpha   90.00
_cell.angle_beta   90.00
_cell.angle_gamma   90.00
#
_symmetry.space_group_name_H-M   'P 1'
#
loop_
_entity.id
_entity.type
_entity.pdbx_description
1 polymer ?
#
loop_
_entity_poly.entity_id
_entity_poly.type
_entity_poly.pdbx_seq_one_letter_code
_entity_poly.pdbx_strand_id
1 'polypeptide(L)'
;THIYSSQYPARSIDLPMAMTLGRICINPSPAAQKHIHNLYAGLGVGSLTYSEGTNDDLNKFFWLGQDWDASTEAEASVFDYARYFIGPDLAADFTAGIFALERNLIGPLAENEEIDTTLKMWQSMEERADDATMRNPRFLMPLLRAYYDAYIYRRWLHELDVESRAYDALKEAPKRGSSRALSRTRAILGEARRKPVAQELKRRCEELYEAVYHDEG
;
A
#
# COMPACT_ATOMS: atom_id res chain seq x y z
N THR A 1 -7.06 13.20 -2.51
CA THR A 1 -6.45 13.92 -1.40
C THR A 1 -4.99 13.53 -1.31
N HIS A 2 -4.07 14.44 -1.64
CA HIS A 2 -2.65 14.19 -1.50
C HIS A 2 -2.22 14.50 -0.10
N ILE A 3 -1.67 13.51 0.58
CA ILE A 3 -0.99 13.73 1.85
C ILE A 3 0.50 13.80 1.51
N TYR A 4 1.08 14.97 1.67
CA TYR A 4 2.51 15.16 1.54
C TYR A 4 3.21 14.74 2.81
N SER A 5 3.80 13.58 2.82
CA SER A 5 4.72 13.19 3.88
C SER A 5 6.05 13.93 3.81
N SER A 6 6.39 14.50 2.65
CA SER A 6 7.59 15.32 2.47
C SER A 6 7.59 16.62 3.27
N GLN A 7 6.45 17.09 3.76
CA GLN A 7 6.36 18.22 4.69
C GLN A 7 6.98 17.90 6.07
N TYR A 8 7.11 16.63 6.38
CA TYR A 8 7.68 16.13 7.63
C TYR A 8 8.87 15.23 7.29
N PRO A 9 10.08 15.82 7.15
CA PRO A 9 11.25 15.02 6.81
C PRO A 9 11.44 13.89 7.83
N ALA A 10 11.38 12.67 7.38
CA ALA A 10 11.69 11.52 8.21
C ALA A 10 13.18 11.53 8.58
N ARG A 11 13.48 11.15 9.82
CA ARG A 11 14.86 11.02 10.28
C ARG A 11 15.64 9.92 9.57
N SER A 12 14.92 8.96 9.01
CA SER A 12 15.48 7.91 8.16
C SER A 12 14.51 7.66 7.01
N ILE A 13 15.02 7.69 5.79
CA ILE A 13 14.27 7.29 4.61
C ILE A 13 14.34 5.77 4.56
N ASP A 14 13.21 5.11 4.71
CA ASP A 14 13.11 3.69 4.41
C ASP A 14 12.75 3.50 2.92
N LEU A 15 12.80 2.25 2.45
CA LEU A 15 12.53 1.93 1.06
C LEU A 15 11.19 2.51 0.55
N PRO A 16 10.06 2.37 1.27
CA PRO A 16 8.79 2.91 0.81
C PRO A 16 8.78 4.42 0.65
N MET A 17 9.45 5.11 1.55
CA MET A 17 9.56 6.56 1.51
C MET A 17 10.45 7.01 0.35
N ALA A 18 11.52 6.24 0.07
CA ALA A 18 12.35 6.44 -1.11
C ALA A 18 11.55 6.20 -2.40
N MET A 19 10.75 5.14 -2.45
CA MET A 19 9.92 4.78 -3.59
C MET A 19 8.85 5.82 -3.93
N THR A 20 8.35 6.54 -2.94
CA THR A 20 7.27 7.51 -3.10
C THR A 20 7.76 8.96 -3.00
N LEU A 21 9.09 9.19 -2.97
CA LEU A 21 9.69 10.49 -2.73
C LEU A 21 9.11 11.20 -1.48
N GLY A 22 8.82 10.41 -0.45
CA GLY A 22 8.19 10.89 0.77
C GLY A 22 6.69 11.20 0.65
N ARG A 23 6.02 10.68 -0.38
CA ARG A 23 4.58 10.85 -0.60
C ARG A 23 3.83 9.54 -0.38
N ILE A 24 2.59 9.62 0.07
CA ILE A 24 1.68 8.48 0.06
C ILE A 24 1.10 8.39 -1.35
N CYS A 25 1.82 7.69 -2.21
CA CYS A 25 1.42 7.43 -3.59
C CYS A 25 0.83 6.03 -3.68
N ILE A 26 0.51 5.48 -4.76
CA ILE A 26 -0.01 4.11 -4.90
C ILE A 26 -1.13 3.84 -3.88
N ASN A 27 -2.08 4.72 -3.82
CA ASN A 27 -3.25 4.58 -2.98
C ASN A 27 -4.53 4.71 -3.82
N PRO A 28 -4.87 3.68 -4.61
CA PRO A 28 -6.15 3.66 -5.30
C PRO A 28 -7.27 3.58 -4.26
N SER A 29 -8.21 4.51 -4.35
CA SER A 29 -9.31 4.63 -3.38
C SER A 29 -10.63 4.96 -4.07
N PRO A 30 -11.10 4.16 -5.04
CA PRO A 30 -12.27 4.49 -5.85
C PRO A 30 -13.56 4.63 -5.02
N ALA A 31 -13.78 3.79 -4.02
CA ALA A 31 -14.97 3.89 -3.18
C ALA A 31 -14.97 5.18 -2.34
N ALA A 32 -13.83 5.51 -1.72
CA ALA A 32 -13.68 6.76 -0.97
C ALA A 32 -13.78 7.98 -1.89
N GLN A 33 -13.20 7.94 -3.08
CA GLN A 33 -13.26 9.03 -4.06
C GLN A 33 -14.70 9.26 -4.53
N LYS A 34 -15.47 8.20 -4.83
CA LYS A 34 -16.89 8.32 -5.19
C LYS A 34 -17.68 8.97 -4.07
N HIS A 35 -17.49 8.52 -2.84
CA HIS A 35 -18.18 9.09 -1.69
C HIS A 35 -17.89 10.58 -1.53
N ILE A 36 -16.61 10.97 -1.57
CA ILE A 36 -16.19 12.37 -1.43
C ILE A 36 -16.70 13.21 -2.59
N HIS A 37 -16.54 12.73 -3.84
CA HIS A 37 -17.04 13.43 -5.01
C HIS A 37 -18.53 13.74 -4.89
N ASN A 38 -19.35 12.72 -4.65
CA ASN A 38 -20.80 12.86 -4.61
C ASN A 38 -21.30 13.69 -3.42
N LEU A 39 -20.53 13.75 -2.33
CA LEU A 39 -20.84 14.63 -1.21
C LEU A 39 -20.74 16.13 -1.59
N TYR A 40 -19.80 16.47 -2.47
CA TYR A 40 -19.49 17.86 -2.82
C TYR A 40 -19.95 18.27 -4.22
N ALA A 41 -20.30 17.34 -5.10
CA ALA A 41 -20.64 17.60 -6.50
C ALA A 41 -21.78 18.62 -6.66
N GLY A 42 -22.78 18.60 -5.76
CA GLY A 42 -23.89 19.55 -5.78
C GLY A 42 -23.55 20.99 -5.35
N LEU A 43 -22.33 21.23 -4.83
CA LEU A 43 -21.87 22.55 -4.37
C LEU A 43 -21.06 23.30 -5.41
N GLY A 44 -20.71 22.68 -6.53
CA GLY A 44 -19.88 23.24 -7.59
C GLY A 44 -20.47 23.04 -8.97
N VAL A 45 -19.80 23.61 -9.97
CA VAL A 45 -20.10 23.45 -11.40
C VAL A 45 -19.16 22.45 -12.09
N GLY A 46 -18.30 21.80 -11.35
CA GLY A 46 -17.29 20.88 -11.79
C GLY A 46 -16.09 20.88 -10.85
N SER A 47 -15.07 20.09 -11.17
CA SER A 47 -13.88 19.98 -10.35
C SER A 47 -12.60 20.08 -11.15
N LEU A 48 -11.48 20.31 -10.47
CA LEU A 48 -10.15 20.23 -11.03
C LEU A 48 -9.36 19.19 -10.24
N THR A 49 -8.80 18.22 -10.94
CA THR A 49 -7.90 17.25 -10.35
C THR A 49 -6.45 17.66 -10.52
N TYR A 50 -5.71 17.64 -9.44
CA TYR A 50 -4.27 17.86 -9.42
C TYR A 50 -3.55 16.65 -8.81
N SER A 51 -2.43 16.28 -9.40
CA SER A 51 -1.63 15.15 -8.95
C SER A 51 -0.15 15.49 -9.03
N GLU A 52 0.58 15.20 -7.97
CA GLU A 52 2.04 15.28 -7.94
C GLU A 52 2.69 13.91 -7.78
N GLY A 53 1.89 12.86 -7.74
CA GLY A 53 2.36 11.54 -7.38
C GLY A 53 2.37 10.55 -8.52
N THR A 54 3.13 9.53 -8.28
CA THR A 54 3.06 8.26 -8.98
C THR A 54 1.69 7.62 -8.78
N ASN A 55 1.12 7.05 -9.83
CA ASN A 55 -0.11 6.25 -9.79
C ASN A 55 -1.39 6.99 -9.32
N ASP A 56 -1.44 8.28 -9.54
CA ASP A 56 -2.68 9.03 -9.32
C ASP A 56 -3.60 9.03 -10.54
N ASP A 57 -3.17 8.46 -11.65
CA ASP A 57 -3.95 8.47 -12.88
C ASP A 57 -5.26 7.68 -12.76
N LEU A 58 -5.27 6.57 -12.02
CA LEU A 58 -6.50 5.83 -11.72
C LEU A 58 -7.48 6.69 -10.92
N ASN A 59 -7.00 7.34 -9.86
CA ASN A 59 -7.85 8.22 -9.05
C ASN A 59 -8.34 9.44 -9.85
N LYS A 60 -7.52 10.00 -10.74
CA LYS A 60 -7.93 11.07 -11.65
C LYS A 60 -8.95 10.60 -12.69
N PHE A 61 -8.68 9.47 -13.32
CA PHE A 61 -9.60 8.87 -14.28
C PHE A 61 -10.98 8.65 -13.63
N PHE A 62 -10.96 8.06 -12.45
CA PHE A 62 -12.15 7.81 -11.66
C PHE A 62 -12.89 9.11 -11.32
N TRP A 63 -12.19 10.10 -10.76
CA TRP A 63 -12.79 11.38 -10.36
C TRP A 63 -13.43 12.12 -11.52
N LEU A 64 -12.72 12.22 -12.66
CA LEU A 64 -13.26 12.87 -13.87
C LEU A 64 -14.44 12.08 -14.47
N GLY A 65 -14.44 10.76 -14.33
CA GLY A 65 -15.61 9.94 -14.68
C GLY A 65 -16.84 10.27 -13.84
N GLN A 66 -16.64 10.51 -12.55
CA GLN A 66 -17.73 10.94 -11.65
C GLN A 66 -18.21 12.37 -11.92
N ASP A 67 -17.32 13.28 -12.38
CA ASP A 67 -17.73 14.61 -12.86
C ASP A 67 -18.62 14.53 -14.11
N TRP A 68 -18.37 13.54 -14.96
CA TRP A 68 -19.18 13.29 -16.15
C TRP A 68 -20.54 12.67 -15.82
N ASP A 69 -20.53 11.64 -14.97
CA ASP A 69 -21.76 10.98 -14.50
C ASP A 69 -21.54 10.42 -13.06
N ALA A 70 -22.02 11.18 -12.09
CA ALA A 70 -21.92 10.82 -10.67
C ALA A 70 -22.70 9.54 -10.29
N SER A 71 -23.60 9.06 -11.16
CA SER A 71 -24.35 7.82 -10.94
C SER A 71 -23.58 6.57 -11.33
N THR A 72 -22.51 6.70 -12.13
CA THR A 72 -21.69 5.56 -12.55
C THR A 72 -21.12 4.82 -11.35
N GLU A 73 -21.31 3.51 -11.31
CA GLU A 73 -20.76 2.68 -10.24
C GLU A 73 -19.22 2.66 -10.25
N ALA A 74 -18.64 2.63 -9.06
CA ALA A 74 -17.18 2.72 -8.92
C ALA A 74 -16.48 1.55 -9.62
N GLU A 75 -17.05 0.35 -9.52
CA GLU A 75 -16.54 -0.85 -10.16
C GLU A 75 -16.57 -0.72 -11.71
N ALA A 76 -17.59 -0.13 -12.27
CA ALA A 76 -17.68 0.08 -13.71
C ALA A 76 -16.57 1.03 -14.21
N SER A 77 -16.33 2.12 -13.50
CA SER A 77 -15.26 3.06 -13.86
C SER A 77 -13.87 2.43 -13.76
N VAL A 78 -13.61 1.66 -12.70
CA VAL A 78 -12.31 0.97 -12.53
C VAL A 78 -12.16 -0.15 -13.56
N PHE A 79 -13.24 -0.86 -13.91
CA PHE A 79 -13.23 -1.87 -14.96
C PHE A 79 -12.91 -1.28 -16.33
N ASP A 80 -13.49 -0.13 -16.67
CA ASP A 80 -13.19 0.58 -17.92
C ASP A 80 -11.73 1.04 -17.98
N TYR A 81 -11.18 1.56 -16.87
CA TYR A 81 -9.76 1.86 -16.76
C TYR A 81 -8.90 0.62 -16.98
N ALA A 82 -9.22 -0.47 -16.29
CA ALA A 82 -8.47 -1.72 -16.40
C ALA A 82 -8.53 -2.31 -17.81
N ARG A 83 -9.70 -2.32 -18.43
CA ARG A 83 -9.88 -2.81 -19.81
C ARG A 83 -9.06 -2.01 -20.81
N TYR A 84 -8.95 -0.70 -20.63
CA TYR A 84 -8.23 0.18 -21.55
C TYR A 84 -6.71 0.12 -21.35
N PHE A 85 -6.24 0.18 -20.08
CA PHE A 85 -4.82 0.35 -19.78
C PHE A 85 -4.09 -0.95 -19.44
N ILE A 86 -4.78 -1.99 -18.99
CA ILE A 86 -4.20 -3.27 -18.59
C ILE A 86 -4.53 -4.35 -19.62
N GLY A 87 -5.78 -4.42 -20.06
CA GLY A 87 -6.26 -5.38 -21.03
C GLY A 87 -7.48 -6.15 -20.53
N PRO A 88 -8.28 -6.68 -21.48
CA PRO A 88 -9.56 -7.31 -21.15
C PRO A 88 -9.42 -8.57 -20.30
N ASP A 89 -8.32 -9.32 -20.46
CA ASP A 89 -8.13 -10.63 -19.80
C ASP A 89 -7.91 -10.51 -18.29
N LEU A 90 -7.32 -9.41 -17.84
CA LEU A 90 -7.07 -9.13 -16.43
C LEU A 90 -8.02 -8.07 -15.84
N ALA A 91 -8.88 -7.44 -16.65
CA ALA A 91 -9.67 -6.28 -16.21
C ALA A 91 -10.55 -6.54 -15.00
N ALA A 92 -11.21 -7.69 -14.94
CA ALA A 92 -12.08 -8.03 -13.80
C ALA A 92 -11.27 -8.27 -12.51
N ASP A 93 -10.18 -9.01 -12.60
CA ASP A 93 -9.32 -9.31 -11.46
C ASP A 93 -8.57 -8.07 -10.98
N PHE A 94 -8.09 -7.24 -11.92
CA PHE A 94 -7.48 -5.96 -11.60
C PHE A 94 -8.45 -5.05 -10.86
N THR A 95 -9.70 -4.95 -11.33
CA THR A 95 -10.74 -4.18 -10.65
C THR A 95 -10.95 -4.66 -9.22
N ALA A 96 -11.15 -5.96 -9.03
CA ALA A 96 -11.29 -6.55 -7.70
C ALA A 96 -10.04 -6.30 -6.82
N GLY A 97 -8.85 -6.40 -7.41
CA GLY A 97 -7.57 -6.14 -6.76
C GLY A 97 -7.41 -4.69 -6.29
N ILE A 98 -7.88 -3.71 -7.06
CA ILE A 98 -7.86 -2.28 -6.69
C ILE A 98 -8.74 -2.03 -5.46
N PHE A 99 -9.96 -2.57 -5.43
CA PHE A 99 -10.81 -2.44 -4.24
C PHE A 99 -10.28 -3.22 -3.04
N ALA A 100 -9.58 -4.33 -3.25
CA ALA A 100 -8.91 -5.04 -2.18
C ALA A 100 -7.77 -4.20 -1.57
N LEU A 101 -6.96 -3.52 -2.39
CA LEU A 101 -5.93 -2.59 -1.91
C LEU A 101 -6.50 -1.41 -1.12
N GLU A 102 -7.67 -0.89 -1.52
CA GLU A 102 -8.35 0.14 -0.74
C GLU A 102 -8.75 -0.37 0.65
N ARG A 103 -9.28 -1.60 0.73
CA ARG A 103 -9.65 -2.22 2.01
C ARG A 103 -8.45 -2.52 2.92
N ASN A 104 -7.25 -2.71 2.39
CA ASN A 104 -6.04 -2.87 3.19
C ASN A 104 -5.78 -1.68 4.14
N LEU A 105 -6.35 -0.51 3.85
CA LEU A 105 -6.20 0.70 4.66
C LEU A 105 -7.32 0.91 5.68
N ILE A 106 -8.27 -0.03 5.79
CA ILE A 106 -9.42 0.10 6.68
C ILE A 106 -9.15 -0.66 7.99
N GLY A 107 -9.31 0.02 9.12
CA GLY A 107 -9.15 -0.55 10.45
C GLY A 107 -7.70 -0.68 10.91
N PRO A 108 -7.48 -1.29 12.09
CA PRO A 108 -6.16 -1.52 12.63
C PRO A 108 -5.36 -2.52 11.78
N LEU A 109 -4.14 -2.15 11.42
CA LEU A 109 -3.29 -2.98 10.57
C LEU A 109 -3.09 -4.41 11.11
N ALA A 110 -2.91 -4.55 12.42
CA ALA A 110 -2.68 -5.86 13.04
C ALA A 110 -3.88 -6.82 12.97
N GLU A 111 -5.07 -6.31 12.71
CA GLU A 111 -6.32 -7.06 12.65
C GLU A 111 -6.81 -7.30 11.21
N ASN A 112 -6.10 -6.76 10.22
CA ASN A 112 -6.50 -6.83 8.83
C ASN A 112 -5.94 -8.08 8.13
N GLU A 113 -6.62 -9.20 8.30
CA GLU A 113 -6.25 -10.48 7.65
C GLU A 113 -6.47 -10.49 6.13
N GLU A 114 -7.21 -9.52 5.58
CA GLU A 114 -7.45 -9.42 4.13
C GLU A 114 -6.17 -9.08 3.34
N ILE A 115 -5.15 -8.51 3.99
CA ILE A 115 -3.89 -8.13 3.33
C ILE A 115 -3.21 -9.32 2.65
N ASP A 116 -3.15 -10.48 3.32
CA ASP A 116 -2.57 -11.68 2.73
C ASP A 116 -3.44 -12.24 1.58
N THR A 117 -4.75 -12.08 1.65
CA THR A 117 -5.67 -12.44 0.55
C THR A 117 -5.49 -11.50 -0.63
N THR A 118 -5.38 -10.21 -0.38
CA THR A 118 -5.07 -9.20 -1.41
C THR A 118 -3.76 -9.52 -2.11
N LEU A 119 -2.70 -9.83 -1.37
CA LEU A 119 -1.43 -10.24 -1.98
C LEU A 119 -1.59 -11.44 -2.90
N LYS A 120 -2.31 -12.49 -2.48
CA LYS A 120 -2.54 -13.68 -3.33
C LYS A 120 -3.31 -13.36 -4.60
N MET A 121 -4.27 -12.45 -4.57
CA MET A 121 -4.98 -11.99 -5.77
C MET A 121 -4.00 -11.34 -6.76
N TRP A 122 -3.14 -10.45 -6.29
CA TRP A 122 -2.15 -9.79 -7.14
C TRP A 122 -1.08 -10.75 -7.65
N GLN A 123 -0.63 -11.71 -6.86
CA GLN A 123 0.29 -12.77 -7.30
C GLN A 123 -0.33 -13.64 -8.40
N SER A 124 -1.61 -13.99 -8.28
CA SER A 124 -2.31 -14.73 -9.32
C SER A 124 -2.43 -13.96 -10.63
N MET A 125 -2.57 -12.64 -10.60
CA MET A 125 -2.52 -11.80 -11.80
C MET A 125 -1.10 -11.71 -12.36
N GLU A 126 -0.09 -11.55 -11.51
CA GLU A 126 1.32 -11.53 -11.89
C GLU A 126 1.73 -12.79 -12.64
N GLU A 127 1.30 -13.99 -12.17
CA GLU A 127 1.58 -15.27 -12.83
C GLU A 127 0.96 -15.41 -14.23
N ARG A 128 -0.12 -14.67 -14.51
CA ARG A 128 -0.85 -14.69 -15.80
C ARG A 128 -0.50 -13.52 -16.71
N ALA A 129 0.18 -12.53 -16.18
CA ALA A 129 0.56 -11.34 -16.91
C ALA A 129 1.58 -11.67 -18.01
N ASP A 130 1.36 -11.15 -19.19
CA ASP A 130 2.32 -11.22 -20.27
C ASP A 130 3.45 -10.18 -20.11
N ASP A 131 4.45 -10.28 -20.97
CA ASP A 131 5.61 -9.37 -20.92
C ASP A 131 5.23 -7.89 -21.10
N ALA A 132 4.16 -7.59 -21.82
CA ALA A 132 3.70 -6.21 -22.02
C ALA A 132 3.06 -5.68 -20.72
N THR A 133 2.23 -6.48 -20.08
CA THR A 133 1.63 -6.16 -18.78
C THR A 133 2.70 -6.00 -17.69
N MET A 134 3.70 -6.87 -17.69
CA MET A 134 4.81 -6.80 -16.71
C MET A 134 5.81 -5.65 -16.97
N ARG A 135 5.65 -4.90 -18.04
CA ARG A 135 6.32 -3.60 -18.30
C ARG A 135 5.41 -2.40 -18.13
N ASN A 136 4.13 -2.62 -17.82
CA ASN A 136 3.17 -1.54 -17.68
C ASN A 136 3.22 -0.96 -16.26
N PRO A 137 3.64 0.29 -16.06
CA PRO A 137 3.74 0.89 -14.73
C PRO A 137 2.38 0.95 -14.02
N ARG A 138 1.25 1.03 -14.77
CA ARG A 138 -0.09 1.00 -14.19
C ARG A 138 -0.47 -0.34 -13.57
N PHE A 139 0.17 -1.42 -14.02
CA PHE A 139 0.05 -2.74 -13.40
C PHE A 139 1.08 -2.95 -12.29
N LEU A 140 2.33 -2.54 -12.52
CA LEU A 140 3.43 -2.77 -11.58
C LEU A 140 3.24 -1.99 -10.27
N MET A 141 2.72 -0.77 -10.31
CA MET A 141 2.55 0.04 -9.10
C MET A 141 1.53 -0.54 -8.11
N PRO A 142 0.31 -0.94 -8.49
CA PRO A 142 -0.59 -1.64 -7.59
C PRO A 142 -0.06 -3.00 -7.13
N LEU A 143 0.63 -3.74 -8.00
CA LEU A 143 1.30 -4.99 -7.65
C LEU A 143 2.35 -4.75 -6.56
N LEU A 144 3.21 -3.75 -6.74
CA LEU A 144 4.19 -3.32 -5.74
C LEU A 144 3.50 -2.97 -4.42
N ARG A 145 2.36 -2.26 -4.47
CA ARG A 145 1.60 -1.92 -3.27
C ARG A 145 1.10 -3.16 -2.53
N ALA A 146 0.63 -4.19 -3.24
CA ALA A 146 0.17 -5.44 -2.61
C ALA A 146 1.31 -6.15 -1.86
N TYR A 147 2.48 -6.25 -2.48
CA TYR A 147 3.68 -6.82 -1.83
C TYR A 147 4.14 -5.97 -0.64
N TYR A 148 4.11 -4.66 -0.78
CA TYR A 148 4.50 -3.74 0.27
C TYR A 148 3.58 -3.80 1.48
N ASP A 149 2.26 -3.79 1.28
CA ASP A 149 1.27 -3.91 2.35
C ASP A 149 1.50 -5.21 3.15
N ALA A 150 1.71 -6.33 2.46
CA ALA A 150 2.00 -7.61 3.10
C ALA A 150 3.36 -7.62 3.83
N TYR A 151 4.39 -6.98 3.26
CA TYR A 151 5.68 -6.83 3.93
C TYR A 151 5.54 -6.06 5.25
N ILE A 152 4.86 -4.90 5.23
CA ILE A 152 4.65 -4.06 6.41
C ILE A 152 3.78 -4.77 7.44
N TYR A 153 2.72 -5.44 7.01
CA TYR A 153 1.84 -6.21 7.89
C TYR A 153 2.61 -7.27 8.68
N ARG A 154 3.38 -8.12 7.99
CA ARG A 154 4.16 -9.19 8.65
C ARG A 154 5.28 -8.63 9.54
N ARG A 155 5.92 -7.56 9.09
CA ARG A 155 6.92 -6.87 9.89
C ARG A 155 6.30 -6.27 11.16
N TRP A 156 5.15 -5.63 11.03
CA TRP A 156 4.42 -5.02 12.14
C TRP A 156 4.03 -6.06 13.19
N LEU A 157 3.44 -7.19 12.79
CA LEU A 157 3.10 -8.28 13.71
C LEU A 157 4.32 -8.80 14.47
N HIS A 158 5.45 -8.96 13.77
CA HIS A 158 6.70 -9.39 14.40
C HIS A 158 7.23 -8.36 15.39
N GLU A 159 7.22 -7.10 15.03
CA GLU A 159 7.69 -6.01 15.92
C GLU A 159 6.79 -5.86 17.16
N LEU A 160 5.47 -6.05 17.03
CA LEU A 160 4.54 -6.09 18.17
C LEU A 160 4.83 -7.26 19.12
N ASP A 161 5.13 -8.45 18.60
CA ASP A 161 5.54 -9.60 19.43
C ASP A 161 6.85 -9.28 20.17
N VAL A 162 7.86 -8.76 19.49
CA VAL A 162 9.13 -8.35 20.09
C VAL A 162 8.92 -7.31 21.17
N GLU A 163 8.08 -6.30 20.92
CA GLU A 163 7.75 -5.27 21.89
C GLU A 163 7.05 -5.84 23.13
N SER A 164 6.05 -6.69 22.95
CA SER A 164 5.32 -7.35 24.02
C SER A 164 6.26 -8.15 24.94
N ARG A 165 7.13 -8.98 24.34
CA ARG A 165 8.14 -9.76 25.10
C ARG A 165 9.15 -8.86 25.83
N ALA A 166 9.50 -7.71 25.23
CA ALA A 166 10.37 -6.73 25.85
C ALA A 166 9.72 -6.07 27.07
N TYR A 167 8.43 -5.73 26.98
CA TYR A 167 7.67 -5.23 28.12
C TYR A 167 7.57 -6.26 29.25
N ASP A 168 7.34 -7.54 28.94
CA ASP A 168 7.27 -8.59 29.95
C ASP A 168 8.63 -8.79 30.64
N ALA A 169 9.73 -8.71 29.91
CA ALA A 169 11.06 -8.73 30.49
C ALA A 169 11.32 -7.53 31.43
N LEU A 170 10.78 -6.36 31.10
CA LEU A 170 10.90 -5.16 31.93
C LEU A 170 10.08 -5.28 33.22
N LYS A 171 8.88 -5.86 33.19
CA LYS A 171 8.03 -6.12 34.35
C LYS A 171 8.69 -7.06 35.40
N GLU A 172 9.69 -7.84 35.02
CA GLU A 172 10.46 -8.71 35.89
C GLU A 172 11.49 -7.94 36.77
N ALA A 173 11.66 -6.63 36.56
CA ALA A 173 12.64 -5.81 37.31
C ALA A 173 12.54 -5.92 38.84
N PRO A 174 11.34 -5.92 39.48
CA PRO A 174 11.23 -6.08 40.92
C PRO A 174 11.79 -7.41 41.44
N LYS A 175 11.70 -8.47 40.63
CA LYS A 175 12.15 -9.83 41.01
C LYS A 175 13.62 -10.09 40.68
N ARG A 176 14.08 -9.57 39.54
CA ARG A 176 15.38 -9.91 38.92
C ARG A 176 16.43 -8.81 39.05
N GLY A 177 16.04 -7.62 39.50
CA GLY A 177 16.86 -6.40 39.56
C GLY A 177 16.84 -5.63 38.20
N SER A 178 16.84 -4.31 38.31
CA SER A 178 16.66 -3.38 37.18
C SER A 178 17.71 -3.57 36.08
N SER A 179 18.99 -3.75 36.45
CA SER A 179 20.06 -3.91 35.46
C SER A 179 19.89 -5.15 34.57
N ARG A 180 19.49 -6.29 35.16
CA ARG A 180 19.23 -7.52 34.42
C ARG A 180 18.00 -7.41 33.55
N ALA A 181 16.92 -6.81 34.07
CA ALA A 181 15.70 -6.58 33.31
C ALA A 181 15.98 -5.70 32.09
N LEU A 182 16.69 -4.58 32.26
CA LEU A 182 17.06 -3.67 31.17
C LEU A 182 17.95 -4.36 30.12
N SER A 183 18.97 -5.12 30.54
CA SER A 183 19.81 -5.87 29.60
C SER A 183 19.01 -6.86 28.78
N ARG A 184 18.09 -7.60 29.40
CA ARG A 184 17.22 -8.57 28.71
C ARG A 184 16.27 -7.86 27.73
N THR A 185 15.64 -6.77 28.18
CA THR A 185 14.74 -5.95 27.32
C THR A 185 15.47 -5.45 26.07
N ARG A 186 16.67 -4.89 26.23
CA ARG A 186 17.49 -4.43 25.10
C ARG A 186 17.87 -5.56 24.16
N ALA A 187 18.20 -6.73 24.69
CA ALA A 187 18.51 -7.91 23.87
C ALA A 187 17.30 -8.35 23.04
N ILE A 188 16.09 -8.36 23.63
CA ILE A 188 14.84 -8.69 22.93
C ILE A 188 14.54 -7.64 21.85
N LEU A 189 14.53 -6.35 22.18
CA LEU A 189 14.31 -5.29 21.18
C LEU A 189 15.30 -5.34 20.01
N GLY A 190 16.55 -5.74 20.28
CA GLY A 190 17.54 -5.94 19.24
C GLY A 190 17.22 -7.09 18.28
N GLU A 191 16.27 -7.97 18.59
CA GLU A 191 15.86 -9.07 17.68
C GLU A 191 15.23 -8.54 16.40
N ALA A 192 14.46 -7.47 16.45
CA ALA A 192 13.85 -6.86 15.28
C ALA A 192 14.87 -6.57 14.16
N ARG A 193 16.10 -6.15 14.53
CA ARG A 193 17.19 -5.93 13.57
C ARG A 193 17.95 -7.17 13.20
N ARG A 194 18.17 -8.08 14.16
CA ARG A 194 19.00 -9.29 13.94
C ARG A 194 18.25 -10.41 13.24
N LYS A 195 16.93 -10.42 13.34
CA LYS A 195 16.05 -11.46 12.76
C LYS A 195 14.94 -10.80 11.96
N PRO A 196 15.26 -10.07 10.89
CA PRO A 196 14.25 -9.42 10.08
C PRO A 196 13.36 -10.49 9.42
N VAL A 197 12.05 -10.22 9.37
CA VAL A 197 11.05 -11.10 8.76
C VAL A 197 10.66 -10.63 7.37
N ALA A 198 9.95 -11.48 6.62
CA ALA A 198 9.38 -11.17 5.31
C ALA A 198 10.39 -10.62 4.29
N GLN A 199 11.64 -11.09 4.34
CA GLN A 199 12.73 -10.58 3.48
C GLN A 199 12.50 -10.88 2.00
N GLU A 200 11.77 -11.95 1.67
CA GLU A 200 11.38 -12.24 0.28
C GLU A 200 10.40 -11.21 -0.27
N LEU A 201 9.42 -10.79 0.55
CA LEU A 201 8.50 -9.73 0.15
C LEU A 201 9.24 -8.41 -0.04
N LYS A 202 10.16 -8.08 0.87
CA LYS A 202 11.00 -6.88 0.75
C LYS A 202 11.79 -6.90 -0.55
N ARG A 203 12.47 -8.00 -0.87
CA ARG A 203 13.21 -8.15 -2.12
C ARG A 203 12.31 -7.99 -3.34
N ARG A 204 11.10 -8.58 -3.31
CA ARG A 204 10.15 -8.40 -4.42
C ARG A 204 9.72 -6.96 -4.59
N CYS A 205 9.50 -6.23 -3.51
CA CYS A 205 9.25 -4.78 -3.58
C CYS A 205 10.41 -4.03 -4.23
N GLU A 206 11.66 -4.36 -3.89
CA GLU A 206 12.87 -3.75 -4.47
C GLU A 206 12.95 -4.03 -5.98
N GLU A 207 12.69 -5.26 -6.42
CA GLU A 207 12.68 -5.65 -7.84
C GLU A 207 11.58 -4.92 -8.62
N LEU A 208 10.37 -4.84 -8.07
CA LEU A 208 9.25 -4.13 -8.71
C LEU A 208 9.49 -2.62 -8.77
N TYR A 209 10.09 -2.05 -7.74
CA TYR A 209 10.48 -0.65 -7.74
C TYR A 209 11.49 -0.34 -8.85
N GLU A 210 12.54 -1.15 -8.98
CA GLU A 210 13.54 -0.98 -10.03
C GLU A 210 12.89 -1.12 -11.43
N ALA A 211 11.94 -2.05 -11.60
CA ALA A 211 11.22 -2.20 -12.86
C ALA A 211 10.41 -0.93 -13.21
N VAL A 212 9.66 -0.39 -12.24
CA VAL A 212 8.90 0.86 -12.44
C VAL A 212 9.84 2.03 -12.76
N TYR A 213 10.95 2.15 -12.05
CA TYR A 213 11.88 3.28 -12.20
C TYR A 213 12.61 3.26 -13.55
N HIS A 214 12.96 2.10 -14.06
CA HIS A 214 13.71 1.98 -15.32
C HIS A 214 12.81 2.05 -16.57
N ASP A 215 11.51 1.75 -16.45
CA ASP A 215 10.58 1.89 -17.59
C ASP A 215 10.08 3.34 -17.80
N GLU A 216 10.31 4.24 -16.85
CA GLU A 216 10.03 5.67 -17.01
C GLU A 216 11.18 6.48 -17.64
N GLY A 217 12.28 5.85 -17.97
CA GLY A 217 13.46 6.43 -18.66
C GLY A 217 13.54 5.98 -20.10
#